data_fd29f460ea0becf5c9122d6cf38f3116
#
_entry.id   fd29f460ea0becf5c9122d6cf38f3116
#
_cell.length_a   1.000
_cell.length_b   1.000
_cell.length_c   1.000
_cell.angle_alpha   90.00
_cell.angle_beta   90.00
_cell.angle_gamma   90.00
#
_symmetry.space_group_name_H-M   'P 1'
#
loop_
_entity.id
_entity.type
_entity.pdbx_description
1 polymer ?
#
loop_
_entity_poly.entity_id
_entity_poly.type
_entity_poly.pdbx_seq_one_letter_code
_entity_poly.pdbx_strand_id
1 'polypeptide(L)'
;MSEEIMEIEKSFAEMLEESIKTLNNGDKVTGTVVAITPTEVQVELGIKYPGYIALTELSDDPTVKVEDVVKVGDEIESIVMQVSDRDCLVKLSKRRLDINKGWEEIEAARENETVMEGFVTEDNKGGVVVSVKGVRVFVPASQTGLPRETPMSELLKQKVRLVITEVNRARRRVVGSISRVTRAERAAAAEKVWAEIEDGKRYTGTVKSLTSYGAFVDIGGVDGMVHISELSWSRIKHPSEVVKVGDTVDVYVISADKEKKKISLGMKDHSQDPWTVFT
;
A
#
# COMPACT_ATOMS: atom_id res chain seq x y z
N MET A 1 21.02 32.30 49.31
CA MET A 1 20.91 33.57 48.52
C MET A 1 21.80 33.59 47.26
N SER A 2 22.99 33.02 47.26
CA SER A 2 23.85 33.02 46.05
C SER A 2 23.53 31.94 45.03
N GLU A 3 23.02 30.77 45.43
CA GLU A 3 22.68 29.69 44.52
C GLU A 3 21.34 29.91 43.79
N GLU A 4 20.34 30.43 44.48
CA GLU A 4 19.03 30.75 43.87
C GLU A 4 19.15 31.87 42.81
N ILE A 5 20.06 32.86 43.05
CA ILE A 5 20.30 33.92 42.06
C ILE A 5 21.01 33.38 40.83
N MET A 6 21.95 32.45 40.98
CA MET A 6 22.63 31.78 39.85
C MET A 6 21.70 30.84 39.06
N GLU A 7 20.74 30.20 39.70
CA GLU A 7 19.71 29.39 38.99
C GLU A 7 18.75 30.28 38.20
N ILE A 8 18.35 31.43 38.77
CA ILE A 8 17.47 32.39 38.08
C ILE A 8 18.19 33.02 36.88
N GLU A 9 19.48 33.36 37.04
CA GLU A 9 20.28 33.93 35.93
C GLU A 9 20.55 32.93 34.83
N LYS A 10 20.79 31.66 35.14
CA LYS A 10 20.88 30.58 34.14
C LYS A 10 19.55 30.35 33.39
N SER A 11 18.46 30.31 34.12
CA SER A 11 17.11 30.18 33.54
C SER A 11 16.76 31.39 32.65
N PHE A 12 17.14 32.59 33.01
CA PHE A 12 16.90 33.81 32.22
C PHE A 12 17.81 33.86 30.98
N ALA A 13 19.07 33.46 31.09
CA ALA A 13 19.99 33.40 29.95
C ALA A 13 19.55 32.31 28.95
N GLU A 14 19.11 31.14 29.42
CA GLU A 14 18.56 30.09 28.59
C GLU A 14 17.26 30.51 27.90
N MET A 15 16.34 31.18 28.61
CA MET A 15 15.13 31.75 28.00
C MET A 15 15.43 32.86 27.00
N LEU A 16 16.47 33.64 27.23
CA LEU A 16 16.91 34.69 26.30
C LEU A 16 17.53 34.06 25.04
N GLU A 17 18.38 33.04 25.18
CA GLU A 17 18.92 32.27 24.05
C GLU A 17 17.83 31.53 23.25
N GLU A 18 16.83 31.00 23.92
CA GLU A 18 15.66 30.42 23.28
C GLU A 18 14.82 31.44 22.49
N SER A 19 14.68 32.67 23.03
CA SER A 19 13.96 33.76 22.36
C SER A 19 14.72 34.37 21.17
N ILE A 20 16.05 34.21 21.12
CA ILE A 20 16.95 34.75 20.08
C ILE A 20 17.20 33.67 18.98
N LYS A 21 16.58 32.46 19.03
CA LYS A 21 16.70 31.51 17.96
C LYS A 21 16.28 32.16 16.65
N THR A 22 17.26 32.58 15.86
CA THR A 22 17.04 33.05 14.50
C THR A 22 16.64 31.86 13.67
N LEU A 23 15.38 31.85 13.20
CA LEU A 23 14.88 30.83 12.31
C LEU A 23 15.54 30.95 10.94
N ASN A 24 16.08 29.84 10.46
CA ASN A 24 16.61 29.75 9.12
C ASN A 24 15.62 28.98 8.22
N ASN A 25 15.69 29.26 6.92
CA ASN A 25 14.92 28.47 5.94
C ASN A 25 15.33 27.01 5.99
N GLY A 26 14.37 26.13 6.18
CA GLY A 26 14.58 24.68 6.29
C GLY A 26 14.58 24.14 7.73
N ASP A 27 14.55 25.00 8.74
CA ASP A 27 14.49 24.57 10.13
C ASP A 27 13.16 23.90 10.44
N LYS A 28 13.21 22.85 11.26
CA LYS A 28 12.00 22.20 11.81
C LYS A 28 11.58 22.98 13.06
N VAL A 29 10.31 23.36 13.11
CA VAL A 29 9.72 24.09 14.22
C VAL A 29 8.42 23.43 14.65
N THR A 30 8.17 23.44 15.94
CA THR A 30 6.89 23.02 16.52
C THR A 30 6.13 24.26 16.97
N GLY A 31 4.85 24.32 16.67
CA GLY A 31 4.02 25.45 17.08
C GLY A 31 2.59 25.02 17.34
N THR A 32 1.85 25.87 18.07
CA THR A 32 0.46 25.62 18.42
C THR A 32 -0.48 26.38 17.49
N VAL A 33 -1.52 25.74 17.00
CA VAL A 33 -2.54 26.35 16.15
C VAL A 33 -3.39 27.33 16.97
N VAL A 34 -3.35 28.59 16.61
CA VAL A 34 -4.13 29.66 17.28
C VAL A 34 -5.45 29.91 16.55
N ALA A 35 -5.40 29.99 15.23
CA ALA A 35 -6.58 30.26 14.43
C ALA A 35 -6.53 29.57 13.07
N ILE A 36 -7.69 29.22 12.57
CA ILE A 36 -7.89 28.61 11.26
C ILE A 36 -8.74 29.59 10.43
N THR A 37 -8.19 30.05 9.31
CA THR A 37 -8.89 30.88 8.34
C THR A 37 -9.16 30.08 7.05
N PRO A 38 -10.08 30.48 6.18
CA PRO A 38 -10.36 29.77 4.93
C PRO A 38 -9.17 29.66 3.97
N THR A 39 -8.12 30.44 4.15
CA THR A 39 -6.94 30.48 3.26
C THR A 39 -5.66 30.01 3.89
N GLU A 40 -5.54 30.12 5.22
CA GLU A 40 -4.30 29.83 5.96
C GLU A 40 -4.56 29.45 7.42
N VAL A 41 -3.62 28.75 8.03
CA VAL A 41 -3.62 28.38 9.44
C VAL A 41 -2.57 29.21 10.16
N GLN A 42 -2.95 29.87 11.25
CA GLN A 42 -2.03 30.63 12.10
C GLN A 42 -1.49 29.73 13.20
N VAL A 43 -0.18 29.75 13.35
CA VAL A 43 0.55 28.91 14.31
C VAL A 43 1.44 29.81 15.18
N GLU A 44 1.32 29.66 16.48
CA GLU A 44 2.19 30.32 17.43
C GLU A 44 3.44 29.48 17.66
N LEU A 45 4.60 30.08 17.41
CA LEU A 45 5.90 29.39 17.48
C LEU A 45 6.65 29.67 18.79
N GLY A 46 6.04 30.41 19.71
CA GLY A 46 6.74 30.89 20.94
C GLY A 46 7.88 31.86 20.66
N ILE A 47 7.95 32.41 19.45
CA ILE A 47 8.99 33.36 18.99
C ILE A 47 8.32 34.68 18.60
N LYS A 48 9.13 35.73 18.36
CA LYS A 48 8.64 37.07 18.03
C LYS A 48 7.67 37.16 16.86
N TYR A 49 7.73 36.23 15.91
CA TYR A 49 6.92 36.23 14.70
C TYR A 49 5.92 35.05 14.67
N PRO A 50 4.63 35.32 14.36
CA PRO A 50 3.67 34.26 14.13
C PRO A 50 3.97 33.46 12.85
N GLY A 51 3.70 32.15 12.88
CA GLY A 51 3.80 31.28 11.72
C GLY A 51 2.49 31.21 10.95
N TYR A 52 2.57 31.10 9.64
CA TYR A 52 1.43 30.91 8.74
C TYR A 52 1.67 29.71 7.83
N ILE A 53 0.70 28.80 7.78
CA ILE A 53 0.67 27.65 6.87
C ILE A 53 -0.44 27.88 5.86
N ALA A 54 -0.11 28.00 4.58
CA ALA A 54 -1.10 28.04 3.52
C ALA A 54 -1.81 26.68 3.42
N LEU A 55 -3.08 26.63 3.02
CA LEU A 55 -3.85 25.38 2.89
C LEU A 55 -3.20 24.39 1.95
N THR A 56 -2.60 24.87 0.87
CA THR A 56 -1.86 24.06 -0.12
C THR A 56 -0.59 23.41 0.45
N GLU A 57 -0.06 23.94 1.56
CA GLU A 57 1.14 23.45 2.25
C GLU A 57 0.78 22.69 3.55
N LEU A 58 -0.51 22.50 3.83
CA LEU A 58 -1.01 21.75 4.98
C LEU A 58 -1.17 20.26 4.67
N SER A 59 -1.78 19.92 3.51
CA SER A 59 -2.03 18.55 3.07
C SER A 59 -1.83 18.39 1.57
N ASP A 60 -1.50 17.15 1.14
CA ASP A 60 -1.40 16.77 -0.28
C ASP A 60 -2.78 16.53 -0.92
N ASP A 61 -3.80 16.22 -0.12
CA ASP A 61 -5.14 15.92 -0.60
C ASP A 61 -6.01 17.18 -0.68
N PRO A 62 -6.38 17.65 -1.87
CA PRO A 62 -7.22 18.84 -2.05
C PRO A 62 -8.67 18.64 -1.58
N THR A 63 -9.07 17.41 -1.26
CA THR A 63 -10.43 17.06 -0.85
C THR A 63 -10.64 17.10 0.66
N VAL A 64 -9.56 17.11 1.44
CA VAL A 64 -9.62 17.08 2.90
C VAL A 64 -9.85 18.49 3.43
N LYS A 65 -10.89 18.66 4.24
CA LYS A 65 -11.19 19.93 4.90
C LYS A 65 -10.12 20.21 5.97
N VAL A 66 -9.76 21.48 6.11
CA VAL A 66 -8.73 21.92 7.08
C VAL A 66 -9.07 21.51 8.51
N GLU A 67 -10.35 21.58 8.85
CA GLU A 67 -10.90 21.23 10.17
C GLU A 67 -10.71 19.75 10.54
N ASP A 68 -10.56 18.87 9.52
CA ASP A 68 -10.34 17.43 9.71
C ASP A 68 -8.85 17.12 9.94
N VAL A 69 -7.95 18.00 9.48
CA VAL A 69 -6.49 17.82 9.58
C VAL A 69 -5.91 18.46 10.84
N VAL A 70 -6.51 19.56 11.26
CA VAL A 70 -5.96 20.41 12.32
C VAL A 70 -7.07 21.10 13.11
N LYS A 71 -6.95 21.12 14.42
CA LYS A 71 -7.85 21.84 15.33
C LYS A 71 -7.11 22.97 16.03
N VAL A 72 -7.85 23.99 16.43
CA VAL A 72 -7.28 25.07 17.26
C VAL A 72 -6.81 24.48 18.59
N GLY A 73 -5.57 24.77 18.95
CA GLY A 73 -4.90 24.22 20.13
C GLY A 73 -4.02 22.99 19.86
N ASP A 74 -4.01 22.45 18.63
CA ASP A 74 -3.13 21.32 18.29
C ASP A 74 -1.68 21.80 18.10
N GLU A 75 -0.74 20.98 18.55
CA GLU A 75 0.69 21.18 18.26
C GLU A 75 1.02 20.61 16.88
N ILE A 76 1.63 21.43 16.03
CA ILE A 76 2.02 21.04 14.68
C ILE A 76 3.51 21.22 14.48
N GLU A 77 4.17 20.17 14.01
CA GLU A 77 5.52 20.25 13.47
C GLU A 77 5.48 20.73 12.03
N SER A 78 6.33 21.67 11.67
CA SER A 78 6.41 22.24 10.33
C SER A 78 7.85 22.65 9.97
N ILE A 79 8.09 22.90 8.69
CA ILE A 79 9.37 23.39 8.18
C ILE A 79 9.21 24.85 7.79
N VAL A 80 10.19 25.67 8.18
CA VAL A 80 10.28 27.06 7.79
C VAL A 80 10.59 27.16 6.30
N MET A 81 9.67 27.76 5.54
CA MET A 81 9.85 28.03 4.11
C MET A 81 10.59 29.33 3.87
N GLN A 82 10.14 30.36 4.56
CA GLN A 82 10.64 31.72 4.40
C GLN A 82 10.35 32.53 5.66
N VAL A 83 11.35 33.26 6.11
CA VAL A 83 11.21 34.27 7.14
C VAL A 83 11.14 35.61 6.46
N SER A 84 10.09 36.41 6.72
CA SER A 84 9.92 37.74 6.19
C SER A 84 10.02 38.75 7.34
N ASP A 85 11.16 39.39 7.45
CA ASP A 85 11.37 40.44 8.47
C ASP A 85 10.55 41.71 8.18
N ARG A 86 10.19 41.93 6.91
CA ARG A 86 9.37 43.08 6.49
C ARG A 86 7.91 42.94 6.91
N ASP A 87 7.37 41.75 6.78
CA ASP A 87 5.96 41.45 7.10
C ASP A 87 5.81 40.93 8.53
N CYS A 88 6.91 40.72 9.24
CA CYS A 88 6.96 40.13 10.58
C CYS A 88 6.21 38.80 10.67
N LEU A 89 6.38 37.95 9.66
CA LEU A 89 5.72 36.64 9.58
C LEU A 89 6.67 35.54 9.06
N VAL A 90 6.39 34.30 9.48
CA VAL A 90 7.09 33.10 9.05
C VAL A 90 6.18 32.21 8.25
N LYS A 91 6.54 31.93 7.00
CA LYS A 91 5.82 30.95 6.19
C LYS A 91 6.30 29.56 6.52
N LEU A 92 5.37 28.68 6.83
CA LEU A 92 5.59 27.31 7.25
C LEU A 92 4.97 26.32 6.26
N SER A 93 5.53 25.10 6.19
CA SER A 93 4.98 23.98 5.43
C SER A 93 5.01 22.70 6.26
N LYS A 94 3.84 22.13 6.52
CA LYS A 94 3.69 20.80 7.10
C LYS A 94 3.92 19.74 6.03
N ARG A 95 3.39 19.97 4.84
CA ARG A 95 3.53 19.06 3.69
C ARG A 95 4.98 18.67 3.39
N ARG A 96 5.92 19.64 3.44
CA ARG A 96 7.34 19.35 3.23
C ARG A 96 7.94 18.48 4.31
N LEU A 97 7.50 18.64 5.56
CA LEU A 97 7.92 17.80 6.66
C LEU A 97 7.42 16.38 6.47
N ASP A 98 6.15 16.22 6.13
CA ASP A 98 5.52 14.91 5.91
C ASP A 98 6.17 14.18 4.71
N ILE A 99 6.49 14.90 3.64
CA ILE A 99 7.25 14.36 2.51
C ILE A 99 8.64 13.90 2.96
N ASN A 100 9.37 14.69 3.76
CA ASN A 100 10.70 14.29 4.24
C ASN A 100 10.63 13.06 5.14
N LYS A 101 9.66 13.00 6.07
CA LYS A 101 9.39 11.81 6.89
C LYS A 101 9.00 10.62 6.00
N GLY A 102 8.18 10.86 4.98
CA GLY A 102 7.81 9.85 3.99
C GLY A 102 9.02 9.27 3.25
N TRP A 103 10.00 10.09 2.89
CA TRP A 103 11.24 9.62 2.26
C TRP A 103 12.09 8.76 3.19
N GLU A 104 12.24 9.15 4.46
CA GLU A 104 12.97 8.36 5.47
C GLU A 104 12.30 7.00 5.71
N GLU A 105 10.97 6.97 5.79
CA GLU A 105 10.21 5.73 5.92
C GLU A 105 10.30 4.84 4.67
N ILE A 106 10.31 5.43 3.47
CA ILE A 106 10.47 4.73 2.21
C ILE A 106 11.88 4.12 2.09
N GLU A 107 12.92 4.84 2.54
CA GLU A 107 14.28 4.30 2.59
C GLU A 107 14.38 3.14 3.58
N ALA A 108 13.80 3.27 4.78
CA ALA A 108 13.73 2.20 5.77
C ALA A 108 12.89 1.00 5.28
N ALA A 109 11.78 1.26 4.59
CA ALA A 109 10.93 0.22 4.01
C ALA A 109 11.63 -0.55 2.89
N ARG A 110 12.52 0.09 2.13
CA ARG A 110 13.35 -0.58 1.13
C ARG A 110 14.33 -1.56 1.79
N GLU A 111 15.00 -1.15 2.88
CA GLU A 111 15.97 -2.00 3.58
C GLU A 111 15.32 -3.21 4.24
N ASN A 112 14.13 -3.01 4.82
CA ASN A 112 13.39 -4.05 5.53
C ASN A 112 12.39 -4.81 4.63
N GLU A 113 12.30 -4.51 3.33
CA GLU A 113 11.29 -5.03 2.39
C GLU A 113 9.84 -4.94 2.93
N THR A 114 9.55 -3.88 3.69
CA THR A 114 8.25 -3.71 4.34
C THR A 114 7.17 -3.36 3.31
N VAL A 115 5.99 -3.97 3.48
CA VAL A 115 4.81 -3.68 2.66
C VAL A 115 4.25 -2.32 3.07
N MET A 116 4.12 -1.41 2.11
CA MET A 116 3.50 -0.10 2.29
C MET A 116 2.18 -0.01 1.55
N GLU A 117 1.26 0.78 2.08
CA GLU A 117 -0.02 1.07 1.43
C GLU A 117 0.04 2.43 0.74
N GLY A 118 -0.57 2.53 -0.41
CA GLY A 118 -0.68 3.77 -1.16
C GLY A 118 -1.93 3.82 -2.04
N PHE A 119 -2.20 5.01 -2.57
CA PHE A 119 -3.30 5.24 -3.52
C PHE A 119 -2.74 5.44 -4.92
N VAL A 120 -3.38 4.80 -5.90
CA VAL A 120 -3.05 5.03 -7.31
C VAL A 120 -3.62 6.39 -7.75
N THR A 121 -2.74 7.31 -8.12
CA THR A 121 -3.10 8.67 -8.53
C THR A 121 -3.19 8.84 -10.02
N GLU A 122 -2.27 8.25 -10.77
CA GLU A 122 -2.14 8.43 -12.22
C GLU A 122 -1.80 7.10 -12.89
N ASP A 123 -2.33 6.90 -14.09
CA ASP A 123 -1.93 5.82 -14.97
C ASP A 123 -1.12 6.38 -16.17
N ASN A 124 -0.05 5.70 -16.50
CA ASN A 124 0.82 6.02 -17.62
C ASN A 124 0.98 4.78 -18.52
N LYS A 125 1.35 4.98 -19.79
CA LYS A 125 1.59 3.88 -20.75
C LYS A 125 2.62 2.85 -20.28
N GLY A 126 3.52 3.21 -19.36
CA GLY A 126 4.58 2.34 -18.83
C GLY A 126 4.29 1.75 -17.45
N GLY A 127 3.23 2.16 -16.78
CA GLY A 127 2.91 1.75 -15.42
C GLY A 127 2.00 2.72 -14.69
N VAL A 128 1.83 2.53 -13.40
CA VAL A 128 1.01 3.38 -12.55
C VAL A 128 1.84 4.16 -11.54
N VAL A 129 1.36 5.33 -11.16
CA VAL A 129 1.94 6.15 -10.10
C VAL A 129 1.10 6.00 -8.85
N VAL A 130 1.72 5.60 -7.77
CA VAL A 130 1.10 5.41 -6.46
C VAL A 130 1.62 6.48 -5.51
N SER A 131 0.74 7.17 -4.82
CA SER A 131 1.10 8.09 -3.74
C SER A 131 1.21 7.31 -2.43
N VAL A 132 2.38 7.31 -1.83
CA VAL A 132 2.66 6.71 -0.53
C VAL A 132 3.18 7.80 0.39
N LYS A 133 2.40 8.18 1.39
CA LYS A 133 2.75 9.25 2.35
C LYS A 133 3.26 10.54 1.68
N GLY A 134 2.61 10.97 0.59
CA GLY A 134 2.97 12.18 -0.15
C GLY A 134 4.15 12.02 -1.13
N VAL A 135 4.76 10.83 -1.20
CA VAL A 135 5.83 10.55 -2.17
C VAL A 135 5.28 9.75 -3.34
N ARG A 136 5.65 10.15 -4.55
CA ARG A 136 5.25 9.46 -5.79
C ARG A 136 6.14 8.26 -6.05
N VAL A 137 5.54 7.08 -6.02
CA VAL A 137 6.17 5.79 -6.31
C VAL A 137 5.72 5.32 -7.69
N PHE A 138 6.64 5.07 -8.59
CA PHE A 138 6.34 4.51 -9.90
C PHE A 138 6.34 2.99 -9.85
N VAL A 139 5.29 2.38 -10.33
CA VAL A 139 5.16 0.92 -10.46
C VAL A 139 5.10 0.58 -11.96
N PRO A 140 6.13 -0.06 -12.52
CA PRO A 140 6.13 -0.49 -13.91
C PRO A 140 4.98 -1.46 -14.20
N ALA A 141 4.47 -1.48 -15.43
CA ALA A 141 3.39 -2.36 -15.85
C ALA A 141 3.67 -3.85 -15.58
N SER A 142 4.93 -4.28 -15.73
CA SER A 142 5.37 -5.66 -15.40
C SER A 142 5.32 -5.98 -13.91
N GLN A 143 5.24 -4.97 -13.04
CA GLN A 143 5.26 -5.10 -11.58
C GLN A 143 3.89 -4.80 -10.94
N THR A 144 2.86 -4.51 -11.72
CA THR A 144 1.48 -4.31 -11.21
C THR A 144 0.80 -5.61 -10.83
N GLY A 145 1.20 -6.74 -11.42
CA GLY A 145 0.59 -8.05 -11.19
C GLY A 145 -0.72 -8.27 -11.95
N LEU A 146 -1.16 -7.29 -12.74
CA LEU A 146 -2.33 -7.45 -13.61
C LEU A 146 -2.00 -8.22 -14.89
N PRO A 147 -2.96 -8.97 -15.45
CA PRO A 147 -2.88 -9.52 -16.80
C PRO A 147 -2.67 -8.38 -17.82
N ARG A 148 -1.94 -8.66 -18.90
CA ARG A 148 -1.64 -7.66 -19.95
C ARG A 148 -2.87 -7.10 -20.66
N GLU A 149 -3.98 -7.82 -20.60
CA GLU A 149 -5.25 -7.47 -21.24
C GLU A 149 -6.10 -6.52 -20.40
N THR A 150 -5.81 -6.42 -19.10
CA THR A 150 -6.58 -5.57 -18.19
C THR A 150 -6.08 -4.11 -18.27
N PRO A 151 -6.96 -3.14 -18.51
CA PRO A 151 -6.57 -1.74 -18.55
C PRO A 151 -6.09 -1.28 -17.18
N MET A 152 -4.97 -0.55 -17.13
CA MET A 152 -4.38 -0.05 -15.87
C MET A 152 -5.28 0.97 -15.16
N SER A 153 -6.24 1.56 -15.89
CA SER A 153 -7.23 2.49 -15.36
C SER A 153 -8.16 1.87 -14.30
N GLU A 154 -8.26 0.55 -14.23
CA GLU A 154 -9.03 -0.11 -13.16
C GLU A 154 -8.39 0.06 -11.78
N LEU A 155 -7.08 0.25 -11.71
CA LEU A 155 -6.37 0.51 -10.46
C LEU A 155 -6.49 1.95 -9.97
N LEU A 156 -6.99 2.87 -10.81
CA LEU A 156 -7.10 4.28 -10.43
C LEU A 156 -7.98 4.44 -9.19
N LYS A 157 -7.52 5.28 -8.27
CA LYS A 157 -8.18 5.58 -6.99
C LYS A 157 -8.37 4.38 -6.06
N GLN A 158 -7.70 3.26 -6.33
CA GLN A 158 -7.69 2.12 -5.42
C GLN A 158 -6.52 2.18 -4.45
N LYS A 159 -6.75 1.65 -3.25
CA LYS A 159 -5.67 1.37 -2.30
C LYS A 159 -4.92 0.13 -2.74
N VAL A 160 -3.61 0.24 -2.89
CA VAL A 160 -2.75 -0.87 -3.28
C VAL A 160 -1.64 -1.06 -2.25
N ARG A 161 -1.26 -2.30 -2.03
CA ARG A 161 -0.10 -2.67 -1.22
C ARG A 161 1.08 -2.94 -2.14
N LEU A 162 2.21 -2.34 -1.81
CA LEU A 162 3.43 -2.45 -2.62
C LEU A 162 4.68 -2.57 -1.75
N VAL A 163 5.72 -3.15 -2.31
CA VAL A 163 7.07 -3.19 -1.75
C VAL A 163 7.97 -2.30 -2.60
N ILE A 164 8.82 -1.53 -1.94
CA ILE A 164 9.75 -0.63 -2.61
C ILE A 164 10.96 -1.42 -3.08
N THR A 165 11.26 -1.29 -4.37
CA THR A 165 12.37 -2.01 -5.01
C THR A 165 13.60 -1.12 -5.14
N GLU A 166 13.41 0.13 -5.57
CA GLU A 166 14.50 1.06 -5.82
C GLU A 166 14.13 2.46 -5.34
N VAL A 167 15.08 3.13 -4.66
CA VAL A 167 14.95 4.51 -4.19
C VAL A 167 16.11 5.32 -4.73
N ASN A 168 15.80 6.42 -5.43
CA ASN A 168 16.78 7.38 -5.89
C ASN A 168 16.38 8.78 -5.44
N ARG A 169 16.90 9.19 -4.29
CA ARG A 169 16.58 10.49 -3.67
C ARG A 169 17.07 11.67 -4.51
N ALA A 170 18.23 11.55 -5.17
CA ALA A 170 18.79 12.63 -5.99
C ALA A 170 17.89 12.97 -7.19
N ARG A 171 17.25 11.94 -7.78
CA ARG A 171 16.30 12.10 -8.91
C ARG A 171 14.85 12.16 -8.47
N ARG A 172 14.57 12.12 -7.16
CA ARG A 172 13.22 12.02 -6.58
C ARG A 172 12.38 10.92 -7.23
N ARG A 173 12.99 9.78 -7.52
CA ARG A 173 12.36 8.65 -8.17
C ARG A 173 12.38 7.44 -7.26
N VAL A 174 11.20 6.88 -7.02
CA VAL A 174 11.01 5.62 -6.28
C VAL A 174 10.31 4.64 -7.20
N VAL A 175 10.78 3.40 -7.20
CA VAL A 175 10.17 2.30 -7.95
C VAL A 175 9.66 1.26 -6.95
N GLY A 176 8.41 0.86 -7.12
CA GLY A 176 7.76 -0.15 -6.30
C GLY A 176 7.24 -1.33 -7.11
N SER A 177 6.86 -2.39 -6.42
CA SER A 177 6.28 -3.60 -7.00
C SER A 177 5.06 -4.05 -6.20
N ILE A 178 3.91 -4.14 -6.85
CA ILE A 178 2.68 -4.73 -6.31
C ILE A 178 2.74 -6.24 -6.46
N SER A 179 3.29 -6.73 -7.58
CA SER A 179 3.35 -8.17 -7.88
C SER A 179 4.17 -8.98 -6.87
N ARG A 180 5.17 -8.36 -6.20
CA ARG A 180 5.91 -9.02 -5.12
C ARG A 180 5.03 -9.33 -3.92
N VAL A 181 4.16 -8.38 -3.52
CA VAL A 181 3.22 -8.57 -2.40
C VAL A 181 2.23 -9.66 -2.73
N THR A 182 1.58 -9.56 -3.89
CA THR A 182 0.58 -10.56 -4.33
C THR A 182 1.20 -11.96 -4.47
N ARG A 183 2.47 -12.04 -4.92
CA ARG A 183 3.18 -13.31 -5.01
C ARG A 183 3.53 -13.87 -3.63
N ALA A 184 3.97 -13.03 -2.69
CA ALA A 184 4.25 -13.44 -1.31
C ALA A 184 2.97 -13.90 -0.59
N GLU A 185 1.86 -13.18 -0.77
CA GLU A 185 0.57 -13.58 -0.23
C GLU A 185 0.06 -14.89 -0.81
N ARG A 186 0.21 -15.07 -2.13
CA ARG A 186 -0.12 -16.34 -2.78
C ARG A 186 0.77 -17.48 -2.31
N ALA A 187 2.06 -17.23 -2.12
CA ALA A 187 2.97 -18.25 -1.60
C ALA A 187 2.60 -18.66 -0.17
N ALA A 188 2.30 -17.69 0.70
CA ALA A 188 1.85 -17.97 2.06
C ALA A 188 0.49 -18.68 2.11
N ALA A 189 -0.44 -18.32 1.22
CA ALA A 189 -1.71 -19.03 1.07
C ALA A 189 -1.49 -20.47 0.55
N ALA A 190 -0.61 -20.61 -0.44
CA ALA A 190 -0.25 -21.92 -0.97
C ALA A 190 0.37 -22.84 0.08
N GLU A 191 1.27 -22.33 0.93
CA GLU A 191 1.85 -23.11 2.02
C GLU A 191 0.79 -23.64 3.00
N LYS A 192 -0.20 -22.81 3.35
CA LYS A 192 -1.32 -23.24 4.19
C LYS A 192 -2.14 -24.34 3.53
N VAL A 193 -2.48 -24.17 2.24
CA VAL A 193 -3.20 -25.19 1.48
C VAL A 193 -2.39 -26.49 1.41
N TRP A 194 -1.06 -26.41 1.17
CA TRP A 194 -0.18 -27.61 1.16
C TRP A 194 -0.08 -28.30 2.53
N ALA A 195 -0.25 -27.57 3.63
CA ALA A 195 -0.29 -28.15 4.96
C ALA A 195 -1.61 -28.86 5.27
N GLU A 196 -2.73 -28.34 4.74
CA GLU A 196 -4.09 -28.82 4.99
C GLU A 196 -4.59 -29.84 3.93
N ILE A 197 -3.83 -30.00 2.84
CA ILE A 197 -4.26 -30.84 1.72
C ILE A 197 -4.17 -32.32 2.12
N GLU A 198 -5.31 -33.00 2.00
CA GLU A 198 -5.46 -34.41 2.21
C GLU A 198 -6.14 -35.05 1.00
N ASP A 199 -5.76 -36.28 0.66
CA ASP A 199 -6.37 -37.02 -0.42
C ASP A 199 -7.87 -37.29 -0.13
N GLY A 200 -8.73 -37.03 -1.09
CA GLY A 200 -10.18 -37.19 -0.96
C GLY A 200 -10.93 -35.98 -0.41
N LYS A 201 -10.25 -34.94 0.08
CA LYS A 201 -10.89 -33.71 0.59
C LYS A 201 -11.44 -32.84 -0.53
N ARG A 202 -12.62 -32.24 -0.30
CA ARG A 202 -13.27 -31.33 -1.27
C ARG A 202 -12.83 -29.90 -1.03
N TYR A 203 -12.59 -29.19 -2.13
CA TYR A 203 -12.25 -27.76 -2.13
C TYR A 203 -13.06 -27.05 -3.21
N THR A 204 -13.40 -25.81 -2.95
CA THR A 204 -13.97 -24.93 -3.97
C THR A 204 -12.85 -24.18 -4.63
N GLY A 205 -12.73 -24.24 -5.94
CA GLY A 205 -11.67 -23.60 -6.71
C GLY A 205 -12.21 -22.80 -7.88
N THR A 206 -11.37 -21.93 -8.45
CA THR A 206 -11.70 -21.11 -9.62
C THR A 206 -10.91 -21.58 -10.83
N VAL A 207 -11.59 -21.77 -11.97
CA VAL A 207 -10.94 -22.16 -13.23
C VAL A 207 -10.09 -21.02 -13.77
N LYS A 208 -8.76 -21.21 -13.81
CA LYS A 208 -7.81 -20.22 -14.36
C LYS A 208 -7.62 -20.34 -15.87
N SER A 209 -7.45 -21.56 -16.36
CA SER A 209 -7.18 -21.80 -17.78
C SER A 209 -7.67 -23.18 -18.21
N LEU A 210 -7.98 -23.28 -19.48
CA LEU A 210 -8.42 -24.52 -20.12
C LEU A 210 -7.40 -24.95 -21.17
N THR A 211 -7.05 -26.22 -21.15
CA THR A 211 -6.15 -26.84 -22.14
C THR A 211 -6.87 -28.02 -22.79
N SER A 212 -6.33 -28.53 -23.88
CA SER A 212 -6.95 -29.69 -24.61
C SER A 212 -7.06 -30.99 -23.79
N TYR A 213 -6.25 -31.12 -22.74
CA TYR A 213 -6.18 -32.30 -21.88
C TYR A 213 -6.82 -32.12 -20.50
N GLY A 214 -7.26 -30.91 -20.15
CA GLY A 214 -7.88 -30.64 -18.84
C GLY A 214 -8.04 -29.17 -18.50
N ALA A 215 -8.53 -28.89 -17.29
CA ALA A 215 -8.70 -27.58 -16.73
C ALA A 215 -7.72 -27.34 -15.56
N PHE A 216 -7.16 -26.14 -15.49
CA PHE A 216 -6.39 -25.70 -14.34
C PHE A 216 -7.30 -24.92 -13.40
N VAL A 217 -7.37 -25.39 -12.16
CA VAL A 217 -8.23 -24.83 -11.10
C VAL A 217 -7.34 -24.35 -9.95
N ASP A 218 -7.55 -23.12 -9.51
CA ASP A 218 -6.90 -22.53 -8.35
C ASP A 218 -7.70 -22.84 -7.08
N ILE A 219 -7.11 -23.56 -6.15
CA ILE A 219 -7.70 -23.93 -4.86
C ILE A 219 -7.11 -23.11 -3.71
N GLY A 220 -7.06 -21.76 -3.86
CA GLY A 220 -6.55 -20.87 -2.81
C GLY A 220 -5.05 -20.60 -2.88
N GLY A 221 -4.53 -20.44 -4.12
CA GLY A 221 -3.13 -20.09 -4.38
C GLY A 221 -2.28 -21.24 -4.91
N VAL A 222 -2.85 -22.45 -4.99
CA VAL A 222 -2.23 -23.63 -5.61
C VAL A 222 -3.01 -24.04 -6.83
N ASP A 223 -2.31 -24.19 -7.96
CA ASP A 223 -2.92 -24.61 -9.22
C ASP A 223 -2.97 -26.15 -9.27
N GLY A 224 -4.18 -26.68 -9.26
CA GLY A 224 -4.44 -28.11 -9.50
C GLY A 224 -4.93 -28.37 -10.92
N MET A 225 -4.68 -29.56 -11.43
CA MET A 225 -5.12 -29.98 -12.77
C MET A 225 -6.27 -30.96 -12.63
N VAL A 226 -7.39 -30.67 -13.31
CA VAL A 226 -8.51 -31.60 -13.55
C VAL A 226 -8.35 -32.15 -14.92
N HIS A 227 -8.09 -33.46 -15.02
CA HIS A 227 -7.99 -34.13 -16.32
C HIS A 227 -9.36 -34.17 -17.02
N ILE A 228 -9.39 -34.20 -18.37
CA ILE A 228 -10.62 -34.22 -19.17
C ILE A 228 -11.53 -35.36 -18.79
N SER A 229 -10.99 -36.53 -18.42
CA SER A 229 -11.72 -37.70 -17.95
C SER A 229 -12.45 -37.47 -16.62
N GLU A 230 -11.98 -36.55 -15.81
CA GLU A 230 -12.51 -36.24 -14.45
C GLU A 230 -13.44 -35.01 -14.43
N LEU A 231 -13.63 -34.34 -15.59
CA LEU A 231 -14.53 -33.19 -15.71
C LEU A 231 -16.01 -33.63 -15.91
N SER A 232 -16.26 -34.69 -16.67
CA SER A 232 -17.62 -35.17 -16.99
C SER A 232 -17.70 -36.67 -17.14
N TRP A 233 -18.88 -37.23 -16.86
CA TRP A 233 -19.22 -38.62 -17.13
C TRP A 233 -19.40 -38.89 -18.62
N SER A 234 -19.81 -37.89 -19.40
CA SER A 234 -19.93 -37.96 -20.83
C SER A 234 -18.61 -37.70 -21.55
N ARG A 235 -18.40 -38.30 -22.72
CA ARG A 235 -17.19 -38.05 -23.51
C ARG A 235 -17.27 -36.66 -24.14
N ILE A 236 -16.45 -35.76 -23.64
CA ILE A 236 -16.30 -34.37 -24.10
C ILE A 236 -15.07 -34.25 -25.02
N LYS A 237 -15.13 -33.36 -25.99
CA LYS A 237 -14.00 -33.08 -26.90
C LYS A 237 -13.08 -32.04 -26.35
N HIS A 238 -13.62 -31.07 -25.61
CA HIS A 238 -12.86 -29.98 -25.03
C HIS A 238 -13.44 -29.57 -23.66
N PRO A 239 -12.61 -29.22 -22.66
CA PRO A 239 -13.06 -28.80 -21.33
C PRO A 239 -14.02 -27.59 -21.32
N SER A 240 -13.93 -26.71 -22.33
CA SER A 240 -14.82 -25.55 -22.48
C SER A 240 -16.31 -25.89 -22.68
N GLU A 241 -16.64 -27.18 -22.96
CA GLU A 241 -18.03 -27.64 -23.07
C GLU A 241 -18.70 -27.76 -21.69
N VAL A 242 -17.89 -27.91 -20.62
CA VAL A 242 -18.37 -28.13 -19.23
C VAL A 242 -18.10 -26.93 -18.34
N VAL A 243 -16.92 -26.31 -18.44
CA VAL A 243 -16.47 -25.22 -17.56
C VAL A 243 -15.89 -24.08 -18.38
N LYS A 244 -16.02 -22.87 -17.87
CA LYS A 244 -15.43 -21.64 -18.45
C LYS A 244 -14.34 -21.07 -17.55
N VAL A 245 -13.43 -20.30 -18.12
CA VAL A 245 -12.43 -19.56 -17.35
C VAL A 245 -13.15 -18.56 -16.46
N GLY A 246 -12.84 -18.58 -15.16
CA GLY A 246 -13.48 -17.76 -14.14
C GLY A 246 -14.63 -18.45 -13.38
N ASP A 247 -15.07 -19.64 -13.80
CA ASP A 247 -16.11 -20.36 -13.08
C ASP A 247 -15.57 -20.91 -11.75
N THR A 248 -16.42 -20.86 -10.73
CA THR A 248 -16.16 -21.48 -9.43
C THR A 248 -16.68 -22.92 -9.48
N VAL A 249 -15.82 -23.89 -9.21
CA VAL A 249 -16.11 -25.32 -9.27
C VAL A 249 -15.70 -26.03 -8.00
N ASP A 250 -16.48 -27.01 -7.58
CA ASP A 250 -16.14 -27.88 -6.47
C ASP A 250 -15.33 -29.07 -6.99
N VAL A 251 -14.14 -29.24 -6.42
CA VAL A 251 -13.18 -30.27 -6.81
C VAL A 251 -12.74 -31.06 -5.59
N TYR A 252 -12.38 -32.34 -5.80
CA TYR A 252 -11.76 -33.16 -4.76
C TYR A 252 -10.34 -33.54 -5.17
N VAL A 253 -9.49 -33.73 -4.17
CA VAL A 253 -8.09 -34.11 -4.40
C VAL A 253 -8.00 -35.60 -4.66
N ILE A 254 -7.47 -35.97 -5.82
CA ILE A 254 -7.20 -37.39 -6.18
C ILE A 254 -5.82 -37.77 -5.66
N SER A 255 -4.82 -36.91 -5.90
CA SER A 255 -3.45 -37.13 -5.43
C SER A 255 -2.73 -35.80 -5.34
N ALA A 256 -1.92 -35.62 -4.29
CA ALA A 256 -1.11 -34.44 -4.07
C ALA A 256 0.39 -34.83 -4.01
N ASP A 257 1.13 -34.45 -5.03
CA ASP A 257 2.59 -34.64 -5.09
C ASP A 257 3.29 -33.39 -4.53
N LYS A 258 3.70 -33.46 -3.25
CA LYS A 258 4.36 -32.35 -2.55
C LYS A 258 5.75 -32.03 -3.09
N GLU A 259 6.48 -33.01 -3.65
CA GLU A 259 7.80 -32.79 -4.20
C GLU A 259 7.76 -32.03 -5.53
N LYS A 260 6.83 -32.41 -6.41
CA LYS A 260 6.66 -31.78 -7.72
C LYS A 260 5.71 -30.59 -7.69
N LYS A 261 5.10 -30.27 -6.53
CA LYS A 261 4.09 -29.23 -6.35
C LYS A 261 2.96 -29.34 -7.38
N LYS A 262 2.49 -30.55 -7.64
CA LYS A 262 1.41 -30.86 -8.57
C LYS A 262 0.26 -31.51 -7.82
N ILE A 263 -0.97 -31.05 -8.10
CA ILE A 263 -2.18 -31.60 -7.54
C ILE A 263 -3.05 -32.08 -8.68
N SER A 264 -3.45 -33.36 -8.61
CA SER A 264 -4.47 -33.92 -9.48
C SER A 264 -5.82 -33.81 -8.81
N LEU A 265 -6.75 -33.14 -9.49
CA LEU A 265 -8.09 -32.87 -8.99
C LEU A 265 -9.12 -33.63 -9.81
N GLY A 266 -10.23 -34.00 -9.18
CA GLY A 266 -11.41 -34.57 -9.84
C GLY A 266 -12.63 -33.69 -9.55
N MET A 267 -13.55 -33.66 -10.51
CA MET A 267 -14.82 -32.93 -10.42
C MET A 267 -16.03 -33.88 -10.44
N LYS A 268 -15.81 -35.15 -10.81
CA LYS A 268 -16.85 -36.15 -10.82
C LYS A 268 -17.28 -36.54 -9.41
N ASP A 269 -18.53 -36.34 -9.08
CA ASP A 269 -19.12 -36.83 -7.83
C ASP A 269 -19.31 -38.33 -7.90
N HIS A 270 -18.41 -39.09 -7.27
CA HIS A 270 -18.54 -40.57 -7.20
C HIS A 270 -19.79 -41.01 -6.44
N SER A 271 -20.46 -40.15 -5.70
CA SER A 271 -21.75 -40.44 -5.07
C SER A 271 -22.94 -40.40 -6.05
N GLN A 272 -22.74 -39.82 -7.24
CA GLN A 272 -23.74 -39.75 -8.32
C GLN A 272 -23.35 -40.65 -9.53
N ASP A 273 -22.63 -41.73 -9.26
CA ASP A 273 -22.29 -42.68 -10.30
C ASP A 273 -23.60 -43.27 -10.91
N PRO A 274 -23.86 -43.11 -12.22
CA PRO A 274 -25.08 -43.58 -12.85
C PRO A 274 -25.36 -45.07 -12.61
N TRP A 275 -24.31 -45.85 -12.34
CA TRP A 275 -24.41 -47.28 -12.06
C TRP A 275 -24.84 -47.62 -10.64
N THR A 276 -24.58 -46.74 -9.65
CA THR A 276 -24.99 -46.94 -8.25
C THR A 276 -26.43 -46.51 -7.98
N VAL A 277 -27.04 -45.70 -8.85
CA VAL A 277 -28.43 -45.27 -8.75
C VAL A 277 -29.42 -46.30 -9.34
N PHE A 278 -28.93 -47.26 -10.12
CA PHE A 278 -29.75 -48.32 -10.76
C PHE A 278 -29.70 -49.66 -10.01
N THR A 279 -29.04 -49.76 -8.87
CA THR A 279 -29.06 -50.91 -7.98
C THR A 279 -29.87 -50.63 -6.75
#